data_1788bf2dfa06c94c2824019a593549db
#
_entry.id   1788bf2dfa06c94c2824019a593549db
#
_cell.length_a   1.000
_cell.length_b   1.000
_cell.length_c   1.000
_cell.angle_alpha   90.00
_cell.angle_beta   90.00
_cell.angle_gamma   90.00
#
_symmetry.space_group_name_H-M   'P 1'
#
loop_
_entity.id
_entity.type
_entity.pdbx_description
1 polymer ?
#
loop_
_entity_poly.entity_id
_entity_poly.type
_entity_poly.pdbx_seq_one_letter_code
_entity_poly.pdbx_strand_id
1 'polypeptide(L)'
;MRKVLIIGLANRKGGIVLLLLEFVLAMLPIIWLIAALSGLKMAGHKACAIALAVTAALAAGYWGLSALCIVTAALEGALNALWPICLVIVAALFTYNLTLKTGAMESVKKMLAGVSRDKRVLALIIGWGFGNFMEGMAGFGTAVAIPASMLAAIGLDPMSAVLACLVVNSTPTAFGSVGVPTVTLATVTGTELVPLAASIVNIQCILTFLSPFFMVCICGKGIKALKGMVPTTLAAAASFTIPWFFTAHFIGPELPDIIGSICSMGCIIAAARIFNKEPDEEYAIQISETAGGQRAMGVAEGLRAWSSFILIFLFLMAASTLCPPIHNAIAGIKSTVSVYAGEGGGTLSFSWVNTPGVMIFLAAILGGLIQGATFRDMGGVFLETLKKYWKTILTICSVMAAAKIMGYSGMISDIAKFLVAVTGSFYPLIAPVIGALGAFVTGSGTSTCVLFGGLQSETAAALDLNPTWMAAANVMGAGIGKMICPQGIAIGAGAISQVGSESKILSKVFKYFLLFVVLSGVICYAGALLGL
;
A
#
# COMPACT_ATOMS: atom_id res chain seq x y z
N MET A 1 20.63 30.11 8.54
CA MET A 1 21.66 30.46 7.55
C MET A 1 21.39 29.88 6.14
N ARG A 2 20.99 28.61 5.97
CA ARG A 2 20.64 28.02 4.65
C ARG A 2 19.46 28.70 3.93
N LYS A 3 18.38 29.09 4.62
CA LYS A 3 17.24 29.85 4.02
C LYS A 3 17.68 31.16 3.33
N VAL A 4 18.61 31.89 3.95
CA VAL A 4 19.12 33.17 3.41
C VAL A 4 19.97 32.93 2.16
N LEU A 5 20.67 31.79 2.09
CA LEU A 5 21.50 31.43 0.93
C LEU A 5 20.64 31.01 -0.28
N ILE A 6 19.58 30.24 -0.07
CA ILE A 6 18.67 29.76 -1.13
C ILE A 6 17.87 30.94 -1.71
N ILE A 7 17.34 31.82 -0.85
CA ILE A 7 16.64 33.05 -1.28
C ILE A 7 17.62 34.03 -1.94
N GLY A 8 18.89 34.09 -1.49
CA GLY A 8 19.93 34.93 -2.09
C GLY A 8 20.39 34.46 -3.48
N LEU A 9 20.37 33.15 -3.74
CA LEU A 9 20.67 32.58 -5.07
C LEU A 9 19.50 32.76 -6.04
N ALA A 10 18.26 32.64 -5.56
CA ALA A 10 17.06 32.87 -6.37
C ALA A 10 16.91 34.34 -6.86
N ASN A 11 17.47 35.29 -6.13
CA ASN A 11 17.39 36.72 -6.49
C ASN A 11 18.38 37.17 -7.59
N ARG A 12 19.27 36.30 -8.08
CA ARG A 12 20.08 36.57 -9.29
C ARG A 12 19.42 35.86 -10.47
N LYS A 13 19.15 36.61 -11.55
CA LYS A 13 18.56 36.05 -12.80
C LYS A 13 19.26 34.77 -13.28
N GLY A 14 20.59 34.63 -13.07
CA GLY A 14 21.34 33.41 -13.34
C GLY A 14 21.07 32.25 -12.39
N GLY A 15 20.70 32.50 -11.12
CA GLY A 15 20.43 31.47 -10.11
C GLY A 15 19.11 30.74 -10.34
N ILE A 16 18.07 31.44 -10.78
CA ILE A 16 16.75 30.82 -11.07
C ILE A 16 16.85 29.91 -12.29
N VAL A 17 17.61 30.34 -13.34
CA VAL A 17 17.79 29.55 -14.56
C VAL A 17 18.58 28.28 -14.26
N LEU A 18 19.61 28.33 -13.41
CA LEU A 18 20.36 27.16 -12.98
C LEU A 18 19.50 26.21 -12.15
N LEU A 19 18.74 26.72 -11.17
CA LEU A 19 17.84 25.95 -10.35
C LEU A 19 16.75 25.23 -11.17
N LEU A 20 16.21 25.90 -12.19
CA LEU A 20 15.25 25.29 -13.11
C LEU A 20 15.91 24.20 -13.97
N LEU A 21 17.14 24.42 -14.46
CA LEU A 21 17.88 23.42 -15.24
C LEU A 21 18.16 22.16 -14.41
N GLU A 22 18.69 22.35 -13.21
CA GLU A 22 18.96 21.24 -12.26
C GLU A 22 17.68 20.46 -11.93
N PHE A 23 16.58 21.17 -11.67
CA PHE A 23 15.27 20.57 -11.45
C PHE A 23 14.82 19.73 -12.66
N VAL A 24 14.88 20.29 -13.88
CA VAL A 24 14.45 19.58 -15.09
C VAL A 24 15.32 18.35 -15.35
N LEU A 25 16.64 18.47 -15.23
CA LEU A 25 17.56 17.34 -15.40
C LEU A 25 17.34 16.26 -14.35
N ALA A 26 17.18 16.63 -13.07
CA ALA A 26 16.93 15.69 -12.00
C ALA A 26 15.55 15.01 -12.12
N MET A 27 14.57 15.68 -12.71
CA MET A 27 13.23 15.14 -12.98
C MET A 27 13.18 14.21 -14.20
N LEU A 28 14.18 14.21 -15.08
CA LEU A 28 14.15 13.39 -16.31
C LEU A 28 13.88 11.90 -16.09
N PRO A 29 14.48 11.20 -15.09
CA PRO A 29 14.14 9.80 -14.81
C PRO A 29 12.67 9.61 -14.43
N ILE A 30 12.10 10.55 -13.69
CA ILE A 30 10.70 10.52 -13.25
C ILE A 30 9.77 10.84 -14.42
N ILE A 31 10.09 11.88 -15.21
CA ILE A 31 9.36 12.23 -16.44
C ILE A 31 9.38 11.06 -17.42
N TRP A 32 10.54 10.40 -17.56
CA TRP A 32 10.64 9.17 -18.36
C TRP A 32 9.67 8.09 -17.87
N LEU A 33 9.62 7.82 -16.57
CA LEU A 33 8.69 6.81 -16.01
C LEU A 33 7.24 7.17 -16.31
N ILE A 34 6.86 8.44 -16.15
CA ILE A 34 5.52 8.92 -16.48
C ILE A 34 5.21 8.68 -17.97
N ALA A 35 6.09 9.11 -18.86
CA ALA A 35 5.93 8.95 -20.29
C ALA A 35 5.91 7.48 -20.73
N ALA A 36 6.82 6.65 -20.19
CA ALA A 36 6.94 5.24 -20.53
C ALA A 36 5.74 4.41 -20.07
N LEU A 37 5.27 4.64 -18.83
CA LEU A 37 4.17 3.85 -18.26
C LEU A 37 2.80 4.34 -18.73
N SER A 38 2.55 5.66 -18.74
CA SER A 38 1.24 6.24 -19.08
C SER A 38 1.08 6.49 -20.58
N GLY A 39 2.12 7.04 -21.25
CA GLY A 39 2.09 7.38 -22.67
C GLY A 39 2.39 6.17 -23.58
N LEU A 40 3.56 5.56 -23.41
CA LEU A 40 4.02 4.44 -24.24
C LEU A 40 3.44 3.07 -23.82
N LYS A 41 2.74 3.00 -22.67
CA LYS A 41 2.20 1.76 -22.09
C LYS A 41 3.27 0.65 -21.97
N MET A 42 4.50 1.04 -21.69
CA MET A 42 5.65 0.14 -21.57
C MET A 42 5.51 -0.71 -20.29
N ALA A 43 5.98 -1.95 -20.34
CA ALA A 43 6.01 -2.80 -19.16
C ALA A 43 6.92 -2.23 -18.06
N GLY A 44 6.44 -2.20 -16.79
CA GLY A 44 7.11 -1.54 -15.67
C GLY A 44 8.59 -1.92 -15.50
N HIS A 45 8.93 -3.21 -15.61
CA HIS A 45 10.32 -3.68 -15.49
C HIS A 45 11.26 -3.10 -16.56
N LYS A 46 10.76 -2.84 -17.79
CA LYS A 46 11.54 -2.19 -18.86
C LYS A 46 11.66 -0.69 -18.60
N ALA A 47 10.55 -0.04 -18.28
CA ALA A 47 10.53 1.40 -17.98
C ALA A 47 11.48 1.76 -16.83
N CYS A 48 11.46 0.98 -15.74
CA CYS A 48 12.30 1.21 -14.56
C CYS A 48 13.78 0.90 -14.81
N ALA A 49 14.09 -0.12 -15.62
CA ALA A 49 15.48 -0.42 -16.01
C ALA A 49 16.07 0.71 -16.87
N ILE A 50 15.28 1.28 -17.79
CA ILE A 50 15.71 2.46 -18.59
C ILE A 50 15.83 3.69 -17.68
N ALA A 51 14.90 3.91 -16.75
CA ALA A 51 15.01 5.00 -15.77
C ALA A 51 16.31 4.91 -14.96
N LEU A 52 16.68 3.71 -14.51
CA LEU A 52 17.96 3.47 -13.82
C LEU A 52 19.16 3.86 -14.71
N ALA A 53 19.15 3.45 -15.98
CA ALA A 53 20.22 3.80 -16.92
C ALA A 53 20.30 5.32 -17.16
N VAL A 54 19.16 5.99 -17.32
CA VAL A 54 19.08 7.46 -17.47
C VAL A 54 19.62 8.15 -16.20
N THR A 55 19.20 7.67 -15.01
CA THR A 55 19.68 8.20 -13.74
C THR A 55 21.21 8.06 -13.61
N ALA A 56 21.75 6.88 -13.93
CA ALA A 56 23.19 6.62 -13.88
C ALA A 56 23.97 7.53 -14.84
N ALA A 57 23.48 7.71 -16.08
CA ALA A 57 24.08 8.58 -17.08
C ALA A 57 24.09 10.05 -16.64
N LEU A 58 22.99 10.53 -16.09
CA LEU A 58 22.88 11.90 -15.57
C LEU A 58 23.78 12.10 -14.33
N ALA A 59 23.80 11.15 -13.40
CA ALA A 59 24.65 11.19 -12.21
C ALA A 59 26.14 11.27 -12.55
N ALA A 60 26.56 10.51 -13.59
CA ALA A 60 27.94 10.58 -14.09
C ALA A 60 28.23 11.88 -14.84
N GLY A 61 27.35 12.26 -15.77
CA GLY A 61 27.62 13.34 -16.73
C GLY A 61 27.46 14.75 -16.15
N TYR A 62 26.42 14.99 -15.36
CA TYR A 62 26.13 16.33 -14.81
C TYR A 62 26.54 16.48 -13.33
N TRP A 63 26.22 15.48 -12.48
CA TRP A 63 26.55 15.53 -11.06
C TRP A 63 27.95 15.00 -10.72
N GLY A 64 28.69 14.46 -11.70
CA GLY A 64 30.08 14.05 -11.54
C GLY A 64 30.31 12.85 -10.62
N LEU A 65 29.29 12.02 -10.38
CA LEU A 65 29.41 10.82 -9.54
C LEU A 65 30.27 9.77 -10.23
N SER A 66 31.29 9.23 -9.54
CA SER A 66 32.17 8.21 -10.12
C SER A 66 31.44 6.93 -10.48
N ALA A 67 31.92 6.20 -11.47
CA ALA A 67 31.32 4.93 -11.90
C ALA A 67 31.25 3.90 -10.75
N LEU A 68 32.27 3.87 -9.87
CA LEU A 68 32.28 3.01 -8.70
C LEU A 68 31.17 3.39 -7.72
N CYS A 69 30.96 4.68 -7.46
CA CYS A 69 29.88 5.18 -6.59
C CYS A 69 28.50 4.86 -7.20
N ILE A 70 28.33 4.99 -8.51
CA ILE A 70 27.07 4.66 -9.21
C ILE A 70 26.76 3.17 -9.07
N VAL A 71 27.71 2.29 -9.34
CA VAL A 71 27.51 0.84 -9.27
C VAL A 71 27.22 0.40 -7.82
N THR A 72 27.97 0.92 -6.84
CA THR A 72 27.76 0.57 -5.44
C THR A 72 26.47 1.16 -4.87
N ALA A 73 26.05 2.36 -5.29
CA ALA A 73 24.72 2.91 -4.97
C ALA A 73 23.58 2.06 -5.55
N ALA A 74 23.73 1.65 -6.83
CA ALA A 74 22.75 0.76 -7.46
C ALA A 74 22.65 -0.59 -6.76
N LEU A 75 23.80 -1.18 -6.38
CA LEU A 75 23.87 -2.43 -5.64
C LEU A 75 23.21 -2.31 -4.26
N GLU A 76 23.50 -1.24 -3.52
CA GLU A 76 22.87 -0.96 -2.22
C GLU A 76 21.34 -0.87 -2.36
N GLY A 77 20.85 -0.14 -3.37
CA GLY A 77 19.42 -0.04 -3.65
C GLY A 77 18.78 -1.38 -4.00
N ALA A 78 19.44 -2.19 -4.84
CA ALA A 78 18.95 -3.52 -5.22
C ALA A 78 18.93 -4.49 -4.03
N LEU A 79 19.93 -4.47 -3.15
CA LEU A 79 19.98 -5.27 -1.94
C LEU A 79 18.89 -4.87 -0.94
N ASN A 80 18.66 -3.57 -0.74
CA ASN A 80 17.55 -3.05 0.06
C ASN A 80 16.17 -3.46 -0.51
N ALA A 81 16.07 -3.56 -1.84
CA ALA A 81 14.86 -4.05 -2.50
C ALA A 81 14.64 -5.54 -2.26
N LEU A 82 15.68 -6.36 -2.39
CA LEU A 82 15.58 -7.82 -2.23
C LEU A 82 15.26 -8.20 -0.79
N TRP A 83 15.90 -7.54 0.18
CA TRP A 83 15.74 -7.80 1.60
C TRP A 83 15.51 -6.48 2.38
N PRO A 84 14.36 -6.29 3.05
CA PRO A 84 13.26 -7.23 3.29
C PRO A 84 12.12 -7.19 2.25
N ILE A 85 12.08 -6.17 1.35
CA ILE A 85 10.88 -5.78 0.58
C ILE A 85 10.38 -6.91 -0.33
N CYS A 86 11.22 -7.39 -1.27
CA CYS A 86 10.82 -8.47 -2.18
C CYS A 86 10.53 -9.77 -1.43
N LEU A 87 11.23 -10.05 -0.34
CA LEU A 87 10.99 -11.22 0.49
C LEU A 87 9.56 -11.24 1.04
N VAL A 88 9.09 -10.12 1.63
CA VAL A 88 7.71 -10.00 2.14
C VAL A 88 6.69 -10.16 1.01
N ILE A 89 6.93 -9.51 -0.13
CA ILE A 89 6.06 -9.60 -1.31
C ILE A 89 5.93 -11.05 -1.79
N VAL A 90 7.05 -11.75 -1.95
CA VAL A 90 7.06 -13.15 -2.40
C VAL A 90 6.38 -14.05 -1.37
N ALA A 91 6.63 -13.85 -0.09
CA ALA A 91 6.01 -14.60 1.00
C ALA A 91 4.48 -14.43 1.04
N ALA A 92 3.99 -13.19 0.93
CA ALA A 92 2.56 -12.90 0.91
C ALA A 92 1.86 -13.50 -0.30
N LEU A 93 2.45 -13.37 -1.50
CA LEU A 93 1.92 -13.95 -2.73
C LEU A 93 1.99 -15.48 -2.74
N PHE A 94 3.04 -16.06 -2.18
CA PHE A 94 3.15 -17.50 -1.98
C PHE A 94 2.02 -18.01 -1.08
N THR A 95 1.77 -17.35 0.06
CA THR A 95 0.68 -17.70 0.97
C THR A 95 -0.67 -17.66 0.26
N TYR A 96 -0.93 -16.58 -0.47
CA TYR A 96 -2.18 -16.41 -1.21
C TYR A 96 -2.36 -17.51 -2.28
N ASN A 97 -1.34 -17.74 -3.11
CA ASN A 97 -1.39 -18.76 -4.15
C ASN A 97 -1.53 -20.19 -3.57
N LEU A 98 -0.89 -20.45 -2.43
CA LEU A 98 -1.02 -21.73 -1.71
C LEU A 98 -2.45 -21.93 -1.18
N THR A 99 -3.04 -20.89 -0.61
CA THR A 99 -4.45 -20.90 -0.13
C THR A 99 -5.45 -21.11 -1.27
N LEU A 100 -5.14 -20.61 -2.48
CA LEU A 100 -5.90 -20.92 -3.69
C LEU A 100 -5.74 -22.39 -4.09
N LYS A 101 -4.50 -22.90 -4.12
CA LYS A 101 -4.17 -24.28 -4.51
C LYS A 101 -4.84 -25.31 -3.62
N THR A 102 -4.91 -25.05 -2.30
CA THR A 102 -5.55 -25.94 -1.32
C THR A 102 -7.09 -25.87 -1.33
N GLY A 103 -7.68 -24.90 -2.04
CA GLY A 103 -9.13 -24.64 -2.01
C GLY A 103 -9.61 -23.92 -0.74
N ALA A 104 -8.71 -23.61 0.20
CA ALA A 104 -9.05 -22.92 1.46
C ALA A 104 -9.65 -21.52 1.19
N MET A 105 -9.18 -20.80 0.16
CA MET A 105 -9.73 -19.51 -0.23
C MET A 105 -11.21 -19.59 -0.63
N GLU A 106 -11.64 -20.65 -1.31
CA GLU A 106 -13.05 -20.85 -1.66
C GLU A 106 -13.92 -21.09 -0.42
N SER A 107 -13.39 -21.81 0.57
CA SER A 107 -14.04 -21.98 1.87
C SER A 107 -14.18 -20.65 2.63
N VAL A 108 -13.14 -19.81 2.63
CA VAL A 108 -13.20 -18.45 3.21
C VAL A 108 -14.27 -17.60 2.54
N LYS A 109 -14.31 -17.58 1.19
CA LYS A 109 -15.32 -16.82 0.43
C LYS A 109 -16.75 -17.28 0.75
N LYS A 110 -17.00 -18.59 0.79
CA LYS A 110 -18.32 -19.15 1.12
C LYS A 110 -18.76 -18.76 2.54
N MET A 111 -17.84 -18.81 3.50
CA MET A 111 -18.12 -18.45 4.89
C MET A 111 -18.53 -16.97 5.01
N LEU A 112 -17.84 -16.07 4.33
CA LEU A 112 -18.15 -14.64 4.36
C LEU A 112 -19.47 -14.32 3.66
N ALA A 113 -19.76 -14.94 2.52
CA ALA A 113 -21.01 -14.74 1.78
C ALA A 113 -22.25 -15.25 2.54
N GLY A 114 -22.09 -16.21 3.43
CA GLY A 114 -23.19 -16.80 4.22
C GLY A 114 -23.65 -15.98 5.43
N VAL A 115 -23.01 -14.82 5.73
CA VAL A 115 -23.26 -14.08 6.97
C VAL A 115 -24.59 -13.30 6.97
N SER A 116 -25.01 -12.73 5.85
CA SER A 116 -26.20 -11.88 5.75
C SER A 116 -26.89 -12.02 4.39
N ARG A 117 -28.19 -11.66 4.33
CA ARG A 117 -28.96 -11.53 3.10
C ARG A 117 -29.05 -10.10 2.60
N ASP A 118 -28.59 -9.11 3.36
CA ASP A 118 -28.52 -7.70 2.96
C ASP A 118 -27.21 -7.43 2.20
N LYS A 119 -27.33 -7.00 0.94
CA LYS A 119 -26.18 -6.65 0.08
C LYS A 119 -25.27 -5.60 0.70
N ARG A 120 -25.82 -4.67 1.50
CA ARG A 120 -25.06 -3.59 2.14
C ARG A 120 -24.20 -4.13 3.28
N VAL A 121 -24.73 -5.08 4.07
CA VAL A 121 -23.96 -5.78 5.12
C VAL A 121 -22.84 -6.59 4.48
N LEU A 122 -23.13 -7.31 3.38
CA LEU A 122 -22.11 -8.08 2.68
C LEU A 122 -21.06 -7.18 2.02
N ALA A 123 -21.44 -6.00 1.54
CA ALA A 123 -20.49 -5.00 1.05
C ALA A 123 -19.51 -4.59 2.16
N LEU A 124 -20.00 -4.34 3.40
CA LEU A 124 -19.13 -4.04 4.53
C LEU A 124 -18.24 -5.23 4.93
N ILE A 125 -18.75 -6.45 4.98
CA ILE A 125 -17.94 -7.62 5.37
C ILE A 125 -16.91 -7.95 4.29
N ILE A 126 -17.33 -8.06 3.03
CA ILE A 126 -16.50 -8.54 1.93
C ILE A 126 -15.64 -7.41 1.38
N GLY A 127 -16.23 -6.25 1.10
CA GLY A 127 -15.53 -5.13 0.47
C GLY A 127 -14.65 -4.36 1.45
N TRP A 128 -15.17 -4.03 2.63
CA TRP A 128 -14.41 -3.30 3.65
C TRP A 128 -13.57 -4.25 4.53
N GLY A 129 -14.19 -5.11 5.31
CA GLY A 129 -13.49 -5.97 6.27
C GLY A 129 -12.50 -6.92 5.60
N PHE A 130 -12.98 -7.81 4.74
CA PHE A 130 -12.14 -8.78 4.06
C PHE A 130 -11.25 -8.14 2.97
N GLY A 131 -11.71 -7.08 2.27
CA GLY A 131 -10.90 -6.35 1.31
C GLY A 131 -9.64 -5.75 1.95
N ASN A 132 -9.79 -5.07 3.08
CA ASN A 132 -8.67 -4.49 3.82
C ASN A 132 -7.79 -5.59 4.46
N PHE A 133 -8.37 -6.70 4.90
CA PHE A 133 -7.60 -7.87 5.32
C PHE A 133 -6.72 -8.39 4.17
N MET A 134 -7.26 -8.49 2.96
CA MET A 134 -6.50 -8.90 1.78
C MET A 134 -5.42 -7.88 1.37
N GLU A 135 -5.65 -6.58 1.57
CA GLU A 135 -4.61 -5.56 1.36
C GLU A 135 -3.50 -5.73 2.38
N GLY A 136 -3.83 -5.85 3.67
CA GLY A 136 -2.86 -6.06 4.74
C GLY A 136 -2.03 -7.34 4.55
N MET A 137 -2.64 -8.41 4.05
CA MET A 137 -1.96 -9.70 3.88
C MET A 137 -1.18 -9.83 2.57
N ALA A 138 -1.77 -9.45 1.45
CA ALA A 138 -1.22 -9.74 0.12
C ALA A 138 -1.00 -8.49 -0.75
N GLY A 139 -1.86 -7.48 -0.65
CA GLY A 139 -1.80 -6.29 -1.50
C GLY A 139 -1.93 -6.61 -2.99
N PHE A 140 -1.17 -5.89 -3.83
CA PHE A 140 -1.02 -6.14 -5.29
C PHE A 140 -2.32 -6.27 -6.10
N GLY A 141 -3.39 -5.56 -5.66
CA GLY A 141 -4.69 -5.58 -6.34
C GLY A 141 -5.61 -6.74 -5.93
N THR A 142 -5.18 -7.66 -5.07
CA THR A 142 -6.04 -8.74 -4.55
C THR A 142 -7.21 -8.18 -3.74
N ALA A 143 -6.98 -7.09 -3.00
CA ALA A 143 -7.97 -6.37 -2.21
C ALA A 143 -9.08 -5.70 -3.04
N VAL A 144 -8.88 -5.51 -4.34
CA VAL A 144 -9.90 -5.02 -5.26
C VAL A 144 -10.51 -6.19 -6.04
N ALA A 145 -9.67 -7.04 -6.62
CA ALA A 145 -10.12 -8.11 -7.52
C ALA A 145 -11.04 -9.12 -6.82
N ILE A 146 -10.64 -9.61 -5.65
CA ILE A 146 -11.38 -10.68 -4.97
C ILE A 146 -12.68 -10.16 -4.39
N PRO A 147 -12.71 -9.09 -3.57
CA PRO A 147 -13.95 -8.57 -3.03
C PRO A 147 -14.92 -8.11 -4.11
N ALA A 148 -14.45 -7.41 -5.16
CA ALA A 148 -15.31 -6.96 -6.24
C ALA A 148 -15.98 -8.13 -7.00
N SER A 149 -15.22 -9.19 -7.30
CA SER A 149 -15.76 -10.40 -7.93
C SER A 149 -16.77 -11.12 -7.03
N MET A 150 -16.51 -11.21 -5.72
CA MET A 150 -17.43 -11.80 -4.75
C MET A 150 -18.73 -10.99 -4.65
N LEU A 151 -18.63 -9.66 -4.53
CA LEU A 151 -19.79 -8.77 -4.45
C LEU A 151 -20.64 -8.83 -5.74
N ALA A 152 -20.01 -8.90 -6.90
CA ALA A 152 -20.71 -9.09 -8.16
C ALA A 152 -21.41 -10.47 -8.22
N ALA A 153 -20.76 -11.53 -7.76
CA ALA A 153 -21.32 -12.89 -7.75
C ALA A 153 -22.54 -13.02 -6.83
N ILE A 154 -22.62 -12.26 -5.74
CA ILE A 154 -23.80 -12.23 -4.85
C ILE A 154 -24.90 -11.27 -5.31
N GLY A 155 -24.77 -10.68 -6.51
CA GLY A 155 -25.82 -9.88 -7.15
C GLY A 155 -25.74 -8.37 -6.87
N LEU A 156 -24.58 -7.82 -6.41
CA LEU A 156 -24.34 -6.38 -6.50
C LEU A 156 -24.07 -6.00 -7.97
N ASP A 157 -24.40 -4.74 -8.29
CA ASP A 157 -24.01 -4.17 -9.58
C ASP A 157 -22.47 -4.23 -9.73
N PRO A 158 -21.94 -4.94 -10.75
CA PRO A 158 -20.50 -5.16 -10.87
C PRO A 158 -19.69 -3.87 -10.91
N MET A 159 -20.20 -2.83 -11.58
CA MET A 159 -19.54 -1.53 -11.65
C MET A 159 -19.46 -0.87 -10.26
N SER A 160 -20.54 -0.92 -9.49
CA SER A 160 -20.58 -0.38 -8.12
C SER A 160 -19.66 -1.17 -7.18
N ALA A 161 -19.57 -2.49 -7.34
CA ALA A 161 -18.67 -3.34 -6.57
C ALA A 161 -17.19 -2.94 -6.78
N VAL A 162 -16.74 -2.81 -8.03
CA VAL A 162 -15.36 -2.36 -8.33
C VAL A 162 -15.11 -0.95 -7.83
N LEU A 163 -16.03 -0.02 -8.09
CA LEU A 163 -15.90 1.37 -7.67
C LEU A 163 -15.75 1.47 -6.15
N ALA A 164 -16.59 0.76 -5.39
CA ALA A 164 -16.51 0.73 -3.94
C ALA A 164 -15.18 0.15 -3.44
N CYS A 165 -14.75 -1.00 -3.99
CA CYS A 165 -13.49 -1.61 -3.61
C CYS A 165 -12.27 -0.73 -3.93
N LEU A 166 -12.25 -0.02 -5.07
CA LEU A 166 -11.18 0.92 -5.41
C LEU A 166 -11.12 2.09 -4.40
N VAL A 167 -12.29 2.65 -4.05
CA VAL A 167 -12.36 3.79 -3.12
C VAL A 167 -11.89 3.38 -1.72
N VAL A 168 -12.41 2.29 -1.16
CA VAL A 168 -12.06 1.90 0.22
C VAL A 168 -10.65 1.32 0.35
N ASN A 169 -10.09 0.77 -0.73
CA ASN A 169 -8.70 0.26 -0.74
C ASN A 169 -7.64 1.37 -0.69
N SER A 170 -8.02 2.63 -0.85
CA SER A 170 -7.08 3.75 -0.81
C SER A 170 -6.49 4.01 0.57
N THR A 171 -7.24 3.73 1.63
CA THR A 171 -6.83 4.03 3.00
C THR A 171 -5.87 2.99 3.60
N PRO A 172 -6.07 1.65 3.45
CA PRO A 172 -5.15 0.65 4.02
C PRO A 172 -3.84 0.50 3.23
N THR A 173 -3.74 1.05 2.02
CA THR A 173 -2.57 0.85 1.13
C THR A 173 -1.21 1.13 1.79
N ALA A 174 -1.14 2.04 2.76
CA ALA A 174 0.09 2.36 3.47
C ALA A 174 0.65 1.15 4.25
N PHE A 175 -0.23 0.32 4.79
CA PHE A 175 0.11 -0.88 5.55
C PHE A 175 -0.13 -2.19 4.77
N GLY A 176 -0.38 -2.08 3.47
CA GLY A 176 -0.58 -3.22 2.59
C GLY A 176 0.63 -4.16 2.53
N SER A 177 0.40 -5.44 2.25
CA SER A 177 1.42 -6.49 2.23
C SER A 177 2.31 -6.46 3.47
N VAL A 178 1.69 -6.47 4.65
CA VAL A 178 2.40 -6.45 5.95
C VAL A 178 3.29 -5.21 6.10
N GLY A 179 2.75 -4.03 5.74
CA GLY A 179 3.43 -2.75 5.94
C GLY A 179 4.54 -2.41 4.95
N VAL A 180 4.68 -3.16 3.83
CA VAL A 180 5.76 -2.95 2.86
C VAL A 180 5.91 -1.50 2.39
N PRO A 181 4.86 -0.75 2.03
CA PRO A 181 5.03 0.63 1.59
C PRO A 181 5.66 1.52 2.68
N THR A 182 5.21 1.38 3.93
CA THR A 182 5.72 2.15 5.07
C THR A 182 7.15 1.75 5.44
N VAL A 183 7.47 0.45 5.46
CA VAL A 183 8.84 -0.05 5.68
C VAL A 183 9.79 0.47 4.60
N THR A 184 9.35 0.44 3.35
CA THR A 184 10.11 0.97 2.22
C THR A 184 10.35 2.48 2.37
N LEU A 185 9.31 3.22 2.74
CA LEU A 185 9.40 4.66 2.97
C LEU A 185 10.39 5.00 4.09
N ALA A 186 10.30 4.32 5.23
CA ALA A 186 11.26 4.47 6.34
C ALA A 186 12.71 4.19 5.89
N THR A 187 12.91 3.13 5.10
CA THR A 187 14.23 2.78 4.55
C THR A 187 14.81 3.86 3.64
N VAL A 188 13.97 4.47 2.79
CA VAL A 188 14.41 5.51 1.83
C VAL A 188 14.65 6.84 2.52
N THR A 189 13.83 7.20 3.51
CA THR A 189 13.89 8.49 4.22
C THR A 189 14.80 8.47 5.43
N GLY A 190 15.18 7.30 5.94
CA GLY A 190 15.92 7.15 7.19
C GLY A 190 15.10 7.48 8.44
N THR A 191 13.76 7.50 8.33
CA THR A 191 12.85 7.76 9.45
C THR A 191 12.64 6.52 10.30
N GLU A 192 12.33 6.71 11.59
CA GLU A 192 11.94 5.60 12.48
C GLU A 192 10.55 5.05 12.10
N LEU A 193 10.42 3.73 12.20
CA LEU A 193 9.27 3.00 11.67
C LEU A 193 7.96 3.32 12.41
N VAL A 194 7.98 3.29 13.75
CA VAL A 194 6.79 3.52 14.58
C VAL A 194 6.31 4.98 14.50
N PRO A 195 7.17 6.01 14.63
CA PRO A 195 6.77 7.39 14.41
C PRO A 195 6.19 7.66 13.02
N LEU A 196 6.75 7.01 11.98
CA LEU A 196 6.22 7.13 10.63
C LEU A 196 4.83 6.50 10.51
N ALA A 197 4.65 5.28 11.06
CA ALA A 197 3.35 4.61 11.08
C ALA A 197 2.30 5.42 11.85
N ALA A 198 2.67 6.01 12.98
CA ALA A 198 1.83 6.91 13.77
C ALA A 198 1.41 8.15 12.96
N SER A 199 2.35 8.80 12.27
CA SER A 199 2.06 9.96 11.43
C SER A 199 1.10 9.61 10.29
N ILE A 200 1.25 8.43 9.67
CA ILE A 200 0.36 7.95 8.61
C ILE A 200 -1.08 7.82 9.13
N VAL A 201 -1.29 7.15 10.26
CA VAL A 201 -2.64 6.96 10.79
C VAL A 201 -3.25 8.28 11.27
N ASN A 202 -2.46 9.21 11.81
CA ASN A 202 -2.94 10.54 12.18
C ASN A 202 -3.51 11.31 10.97
N ILE A 203 -2.85 11.21 9.81
CA ILE A 203 -3.33 11.86 8.59
C ILE A 203 -4.55 11.13 8.03
N GLN A 204 -4.56 9.79 8.04
CA GLN A 204 -5.57 8.98 7.36
C GLN A 204 -6.81 8.66 8.20
N CYS A 205 -6.78 8.80 9.53
CA CYS A 205 -7.85 8.31 10.42
C CYS A 205 -9.25 8.80 10.03
N ILE A 206 -9.40 10.06 9.62
CA ILE A 206 -10.68 10.63 9.21
C ILE A 206 -11.18 9.94 7.93
N LEU A 207 -10.33 9.79 6.91
CA LEU A 207 -10.69 9.14 5.66
C LEU A 207 -10.98 7.65 5.85
N THR A 208 -10.20 6.98 6.68
CA THR A 208 -10.39 5.57 7.05
C THR A 208 -11.74 5.38 7.74
N PHE A 209 -12.07 6.24 8.70
CA PHE A 209 -13.36 6.21 9.41
C PHE A 209 -14.56 6.45 8.47
N LEU A 210 -14.41 7.31 7.47
CA LEU A 210 -15.46 7.62 6.50
C LEU A 210 -15.60 6.54 5.41
N SER A 211 -14.59 5.74 5.15
CA SER A 211 -14.55 4.77 4.04
C SER A 211 -15.71 3.75 4.06
N PRO A 212 -16.14 3.15 5.18
CA PRO A 212 -17.31 2.25 5.22
C PRO A 212 -18.61 2.94 4.79
N PHE A 213 -18.77 4.24 5.08
CA PHE A 213 -19.95 4.99 4.63
C PHE A 213 -19.94 5.16 3.11
N PHE A 214 -18.78 5.45 2.50
CA PHE A 214 -18.66 5.45 1.05
C PHE A 214 -18.96 4.08 0.46
N MET A 215 -18.51 2.98 1.09
CA MET A 215 -18.82 1.62 0.66
C MET A 215 -20.32 1.39 0.55
N VAL A 216 -21.08 1.69 1.62
CA VAL A 216 -22.54 1.53 1.64
C VAL A 216 -23.22 2.42 0.62
N CYS A 217 -22.82 3.71 0.52
CA CYS A 217 -23.39 4.65 -0.43
C CYS A 217 -23.14 4.26 -1.89
N ILE A 218 -21.95 3.76 -2.22
CA ILE A 218 -21.61 3.36 -3.60
C ILE A 218 -22.36 2.07 -3.98
N CYS A 219 -22.33 1.07 -3.11
CA CYS A 219 -23.01 -0.21 -3.36
C CYS A 219 -24.54 -0.08 -3.39
N GLY A 220 -25.10 0.81 -2.57
CA GLY A 220 -26.54 1.09 -2.53
C GLY A 220 -26.98 2.23 -3.45
N LYS A 221 -26.10 2.75 -4.32
CA LYS A 221 -26.38 3.79 -5.33
C LYS A 221 -26.88 5.13 -4.77
N GLY A 222 -26.50 5.48 -3.54
CA GLY A 222 -26.81 6.78 -2.96
C GLY A 222 -26.83 6.82 -1.45
N ILE A 223 -26.95 8.02 -0.90
CA ILE A 223 -26.95 8.27 0.56
C ILE A 223 -28.15 7.59 1.26
N LYS A 224 -29.26 7.39 0.53
CA LYS A 224 -30.45 6.67 1.06
C LYS A 224 -30.13 5.26 1.54
N ALA A 225 -29.12 4.62 0.98
CA ALA A 225 -28.65 3.28 1.39
C ALA A 225 -28.14 3.22 2.84
N LEU A 226 -27.81 4.36 3.45
CA LEU A 226 -27.44 4.43 4.86
C LEU A 226 -28.65 4.29 5.82
N LYS A 227 -29.87 4.47 5.32
CA LYS A 227 -31.07 4.30 6.13
C LYS A 227 -31.13 2.86 6.68
N GLY A 228 -31.22 2.72 8.00
CA GLY A 228 -31.17 1.41 8.69
C GLY A 228 -29.77 0.78 8.80
N MET A 229 -28.75 1.33 8.08
CA MET A 229 -27.38 0.81 8.09
C MET A 229 -26.41 1.63 8.94
N VAL A 230 -26.81 2.82 9.41
CA VAL A 230 -25.91 3.72 10.16
C VAL A 230 -25.25 3.04 11.36
N PRO A 231 -25.96 2.28 12.23
CA PRO A 231 -25.31 1.63 13.37
C PRO A 231 -24.26 0.59 12.96
N THR A 232 -24.56 -0.23 11.96
CA THR A 232 -23.65 -1.27 11.45
C THR A 232 -22.46 -0.66 10.71
N THR A 233 -22.67 0.43 9.95
CA THR A 233 -21.60 1.16 9.28
C THR A 233 -20.69 1.88 10.29
N LEU A 234 -21.27 2.48 11.34
CA LEU A 234 -20.50 3.08 12.43
C LEU A 234 -19.69 2.04 13.20
N ALA A 235 -20.28 0.87 13.48
CA ALA A 235 -19.57 -0.25 14.08
C ALA A 235 -18.39 -0.69 13.19
N ALA A 236 -18.57 -0.80 11.88
CA ALA A 236 -17.52 -1.12 10.92
C ALA A 236 -16.39 -0.08 10.94
N ALA A 237 -16.75 1.20 10.93
CA ALA A 237 -15.80 2.31 10.94
C ALA A 237 -14.98 2.35 12.23
N ALA A 238 -15.64 2.34 13.39
CA ALA A 238 -14.97 2.46 14.68
C ALA A 238 -14.11 1.22 15.00
N SER A 239 -14.65 0.02 14.77
CA SER A 239 -13.95 -1.23 15.08
C SER A 239 -12.76 -1.53 14.16
N PHE A 240 -12.67 -0.88 13.00
CA PHE A 240 -11.46 -0.88 12.19
C PHE A 240 -10.50 0.21 12.64
N THR A 241 -10.97 1.47 12.65
CA THR A 241 -10.10 2.64 12.81
C THR A 241 -9.44 2.70 14.19
N ILE A 242 -10.14 2.31 15.26
CA ILE A 242 -9.59 2.37 16.62
C ILE A 242 -8.42 1.38 16.79
N PRO A 243 -8.57 0.06 16.57
CA PRO A 243 -7.45 -0.87 16.68
C PRO A 243 -6.32 -0.56 15.68
N TRP A 244 -6.66 -0.16 14.44
CA TRP A 244 -5.73 0.23 13.40
C TRP A 244 -4.84 1.40 13.84
N PHE A 245 -5.44 2.44 14.45
CA PHE A 245 -4.74 3.61 14.99
C PHE A 245 -3.79 3.21 16.12
N PHE A 246 -4.27 2.47 17.12
CA PHE A 246 -3.42 2.06 18.24
C PHE A 246 -2.31 1.11 17.82
N THR A 247 -2.58 0.18 16.92
CA THR A 247 -1.57 -0.75 16.41
C THR A 247 -0.42 -0.02 15.73
N ALA A 248 -0.71 0.98 14.90
CA ALA A 248 0.31 1.77 14.23
C ALA A 248 1.15 2.60 15.20
N HIS A 249 0.55 3.11 16.29
CA HIS A 249 1.27 3.91 17.30
C HIS A 249 2.16 3.09 18.23
N PHE A 250 1.80 1.85 18.53
CA PHE A 250 2.47 1.06 19.56
C PHE A 250 3.24 -0.15 19.05
N ILE A 251 2.89 -0.67 17.87
CA ILE A 251 3.49 -1.89 17.31
C ILE A 251 4.32 -1.58 16.07
N GLY A 252 3.75 -0.85 15.12
CA GLY A 252 4.39 -0.54 13.84
C GLY A 252 3.48 -0.81 12.65
N PRO A 253 4.03 -0.83 11.42
CA PRO A 253 3.24 -0.86 10.19
C PRO A 253 2.75 -2.25 9.75
N GLU A 254 3.22 -3.34 10.37
CA GLU A 254 2.97 -4.70 9.88
C GLU A 254 1.55 -5.21 10.17
N LEU A 255 0.95 -4.76 11.28
CA LEU A 255 -0.27 -5.34 11.82
C LEU A 255 -1.53 -4.47 11.76
N PRO A 256 -1.50 -3.14 11.51
CA PRO A 256 -2.68 -2.30 11.62
C PRO A 256 -3.85 -2.80 10.78
N ASP A 257 -3.64 -3.07 9.49
CA ASP A 257 -4.70 -3.53 8.59
C ASP A 257 -5.26 -4.90 8.99
N ILE A 258 -4.41 -5.79 9.46
CA ILE A 258 -4.79 -7.15 9.86
C ILE A 258 -5.68 -7.08 11.09
N ILE A 259 -5.24 -6.39 12.14
CA ILE A 259 -5.99 -6.26 13.41
C ILE A 259 -7.28 -5.48 13.19
N GLY A 260 -7.21 -4.32 12.50
CA GLY A 260 -8.37 -3.52 12.18
C GLY A 260 -9.43 -4.29 11.40
N SER A 261 -9.01 -5.07 10.40
CA SER A 261 -9.91 -5.88 9.58
C SER A 261 -10.59 -7.01 10.36
N ILE A 262 -9.84 -7.74 11.18
CA ILE A 262 -10.39 -8.83 12.00
C ILE A 262 -11.41 -8.27 13.00
N CYS A 263 -11.07 -7.20 13.71
CA CYS A 263 -11.99 -6.54 14.64
C CYS A 263 -13.24 -6.02 13.91
N SER A 264 -13.05 -5.40 12.73
CA SER A 264 -14.15 -4.85 11.94
C SER A 264 -15.08 -5.96 11.44
N MET A 265 -14.56 -7.03 10.86
CA MET A 265 -15.40 -8.16 10.42
C MET A 265 -16.22 -8.75 11.57
N GLY A 266 -15.61 -8.97 12.73
CA GLY A 266 -16.31 -9.46 13.93
C GLY A 266 -17.43 -8.53 14.40
N CYS A 267 -17.14 -7.23 14.48
CA CYS A 267 -18.13 -6.23 14.90
C CYS A 267 -19.24 -6.02 13.86
N ILE A 268 -18.94 -6.08 12.55
CA ILE A 268 -19.96 -6.02 11.51
C ILE A 268 -20.92 -7.21 11.62
N ILE A 269 -20.40 -8.43 11.81
CA ILE A 269 -21.22 -9.64 11.99
C ILE A 269 -22.13 -9.51 13.22
N ALA A 270 -21.59 -9.04 14.34
CA ALA A 270 -22.36 -8.82 15.57
C ALA A 270 -23.43 -7.74 15.38
N ALA A 271 -23.05 -6.58 14.83
CA ALA A 271 -23.98 -5.47 14.58
C ALA A 271 -25.08 -5.85 13.59
N ALA A 272 -24.76 -6.58 12.53
CA ALA A 272 -25.74 -7.06 11.55
C ALA A 272 -26.78 -7.99 12.19
N ARG A 273 -26.37 -8.86 13.10
CA ARG A 273 -27.29 -9.75 13.84
C ARG A 273 -28.21 -8.99 14.80
N ILE A 274 -27.82 -7.82 15.26
CA ILE A 274 -28.60 -6.99 16.18
C ILE A 274 -29.52 -6.04 15.41
N PHE A 275 -28.99 -5.30 14.44
CA PHE A 275 -29.64 -4.18 13.79
C PHE A 275 -30.23 -4.51 12.41
N ASN A 276 -29.71 -5.54 11.72
CA ASN A 276 -30.06 -5.87 10.32
C ASN A 276 -30.51 -7.33 10.17
N LYS A 277 -31.39 -7.80 11.06
CA LYS A 277 -31.91 -9.18 11.04
C LYS A 277 -32.70 -9.49 9.77
N GLU A 278 -33.52 -8.54 9.33
CA GLU A 278 -34.30 -8.64 8.12
C GLU A 278 -33.77 -7.64 7.10
N PRO A 279 -33.42 -8.06 5.88
CA PRO A 279 -32.97 -7.15 4.85
C PRO A 279 -34.12 -6.28 4.37
N ASP A 280 -33.83 -5.03 4.07
CA ASP A 280 -34.72 -4.15 3.31
C ASP A 280 -34.94 -4.76 1.92
N GLU A 281 -36.19 -4.87 1.43
CA GLU A 281 -36.55 -5.57 0.17
C GLU A 281 -35.70 -5.08 -1.03
N GLU A 282 -35.38 -3.79 -1.08
CA GLU A 282 -34.56 -3.19 -2.13
C GLU A 282 -33.11 -3.76 -2.15
N TYR A 283 -32.59 -4.14 -0.98
CA TYR A 283 -31.20 -4.60 -0.81
C TYR A 283 -31.08 -6.09 -0.52
N ALA A 284 -32.20 -6.83 -0.53
CA ALA A 284 -32.21 -8.27 -0.33
C ALA A 284 -31.54 -9.02 -1.49
N ILE A 285 -30.77 -10.05 -1.14
CA ILE A 285 -30.24 -10.99 -2.14
C ILE A 285 -31.38 -11.90 -2.61
N GLN A 286 -31.61 -11.93 -3.91
CA GLN A 286 -32.46 -12.96 -4.51
C GLN A 286 -31.68 -14.29 -4.51
N ILE A 287 -32.02 -15.19 -3.61
CA ILE A 287 -31.42 -16.52 -3.56
C ILE A 287 -31.99 -17.30 -4.75
N SER A 288 -31.17 -17.58 -5.78
CA SER A 288 -31.45 -18.67 -6.70
C SER A 288 -31.50 -19.95 -5.85
N GLU A 289 -32.54 -20.76 -5.99
CA GLU A 289 -32.78 -22.01 -5.24
C GLU A 289 -31.63 -23.03 -5.33
N THR A 290 -30.71 -22.84 -6.24
CA THR A 290 -29.47 -23.64 -6.38
C THR A 290 -28.47 -23.50 -5.21
N ALA A 291 -28.61 -22.50 -4.31
CA ALA A 291 -27.75 -22.33 -3.14
C ALA A 291 -28.37 -22.94 -1.85
N GLY A 292 -29.59 -23.45 -1.90
CA GLY A 292 -30.37 -23.90 -0.74
C GLY A 292 -29.94 -25.24 -0.12
N GLY A 293 -28.87 -25.88 -0.61
CA GLY A 293 -28.42 -27.19 -0.12
C GLY A 293 -27.02 -27.23 0.48
N GLN A 294 -26.34 -26.09 0.67
CA GLN A 294 -24.99 -26.13 1.20
C GLN A 294 -25.01 -26.25 2.74
N ARG A 295 -24.51 -27.38 3.24
CA ARG A 295 -24.25 -27.67 4.64
C ARG A 295 -23.46 -26.51 5.25
N ALA A 296 -23.95 -25.97 6.38
CA ALA A 296 -23.22 -24.95 7.14
C ALA A 296 -21.81 -25.47 7.44
N MET A 297 -20.79 -24.68 7.09
CA MET A 297 -19.40 -25.06 7.31
C MET A 297 -19.12 -25.22 8.79
N GLY A 298 -18.53 -26.33 9.19
CA GLY A 298 -18.17 -26.59 10.57
C GLY A 298 -17.06 -25.63 11.04
N VAL A 299 -17.02 -25.33 12.35
CA VAL A 299 -15.99 -24.45 12.94
C VAL A 299 -14.58 -24.97 12.63
N ALA A 300 -14.35 -26.27 12.71
CA ALA A 300 -13.04 -26.89 12.41
C ALA A 300 -12.63 -26.69 10.93
N GLU A 301 -13.57 -26.78 10.00
CA GLU A 301 -13.33 -26.54 8.59
C GLU A 301 -13.01 -25.06 8.31
N GLY A 302 -13.72 -24.15 8.98
CA GLY A 302 -13.43 -22.73 8.95
C GLY A 302 -12.03 -22.41 9.48
N LEU A 303 -11.67 -22.91 10.67
CA LEU A 303 -10.35 -22.73 11.27
C LEU A 303 -9.23 -23.31 10.37
N ARG A 304 -9.47 -24.45 9.74
CA ARG A 304 -8.55 -25.05 8.78
C ARG A 304 -8.36 -24.14 7.56
N ALA A 305 -9.43 -23.56 7.00
CA ALA A 305 -9.35 -22.64 5.86
C ALA A 305 -8.58 -21.35 6.19
N TRP A 306 -8.76 -20.82 7.40
CA TRP A 306 -8.08 -19.61 7.88
C TRP A 306 -6.68 -19.86 8.47
N SER A 307 -6.20 -21.10 8.56
CA SER A 307 -4.99 -21.48 9.30
C SER A 307 -3.74 -20.69 8.90
N SER A 308 -3.46 -20.51 7.60
CA SER A 308 -2.30 -19.73 7.14
C SER A 308 -2.35 -18.29 7.64
N PHE A 309 -3.53 -17.65 7.58
CA PHE A 309 -3.71 -16.25 8.00
C PHE A 309 -3.65 -16.09 9.52
N ILE A 310 -4.23 -17.04 10.27
CA ILE A 310 -4.14 -17.09 11.74
C ILE A 310 -2.68 -17.23 12.16
N LEU A 311 -1.92 -18.13 11.54
CA LEU A 311 -0.51 -18.34 11.86
C LEU A 311 0.36 -17.13 11.49
N ILE A 312 0.08 -16.43 10.38
CA ILE A 312 0.78 -15.18 10.04
C ILE A 312 0.56 -14.16 11.16
N PHE A 313 -0.69 -13.95 11.57
CA PHE A 313 -1.00 -13.03 12.66
C PHE A 313 -0.25 -13.41 13.94
N LEU A 314 -0.30 -14.67 14.36
CA LEU A 314 0.36 -15.15 15.56
C LEU A 314 1.89 -15.01 15.50
N PHE A 315 2.50 -15.32 14.36
CA PHE A 315 3.96 -15.22 14.19
C PHE A 315 4.43 -13.78 14.16
N LEU A 316 3.70 -12.88 13.47
CA LEU A 316 4.02 -11.46 13.46
C LEU A 316 3.87 -10.84 14.85
N MET A 317 2.80 -11.19 15.59
CA MET A 317 2.62 -10.79 16.98
C MET A 317 3.74 -11.29 17.90
N ALA A 318 4.12 -12.56 17.75
CA ALA A 318 5.20 -13.14 18.54
C ALA A 318 6.57 -12.52 18.25
N ALA A 319 6.82 -12.16 16.97
CA ALA A 319 8.07 -11.50 16.55
C ALA A 319 8.09 -10.00 16.86
N SER A 320 6.95 -9.39 17.20
CA SER A 320 6.85 -7.95 17.51
C SER A 320 7.36 -7.62 18.90
N THR A 321 7.53 -6.32 19.18
CA THR A 321 7.92 -5.79 20.49
C THR A 321 6.91 -6.08 21.61
N LEU A 322 5.70 -6.54 21.28
CA LEU A 322 4.69 -6.97 22.25
C LEU A 322 5.05 -8.29 22.95
N CYS A 323 5.93 -9.09 22.34
CA CYS A 323 6.44 -10.32 22.94
C CYS A 323 7.97 -10.25 23.13
N PRO A 324 8.46 -9.50 24.13
CA PRO A 324 9.89 -9.21 24.30
C PRO A 324 10.79 -10.45 24.37
N PRO A 325 10.38 -11.59 25.01
CA PRO A 325 11.24 -12.77 25.07
C PRO A 325 11.57 -13.34 23.68
N ILE A 326 10.58 -13.43 22.79
CA ILE A 326 10.77 -13.95 21.43
C ILE A 326 11.46 -12.90 20.58
N HIS A 327 10.97 -11.65 20.60
CA HIS A 327 11.57 -10.56 19.86
C HIS A 327 13.08 -10.44 20.11
N ASN A 328 13.51 -10.36 21.38
CA ASN A 328 14.92 -10.20 21.73
C ASN A 328 15.78 -11.41 21.32
N ALA A 329 15.22 -12.62 21.35
CA ALA A 329 15.93 -13.82 20.92
C ALA A 329 16.25 -13.82 19.43
N ILE A 330 15.34 -13.30 18.59
CA ILE A 330 15.48 -13.33 17.11
C ILE A 330 16.04 -12.03 16.52
N ALA A 331 15.85 -10.88 17.18
CA ALA A 331 16.29 -9.55 16.70
C ALA A 331 17.82 -9.43 16.58
N GLY A 332 18.58 -10.20 17.39
CA GLY A 332 20.03 -10.22 17.35
C GLY A 332 20.62 -10.94 16.13
N ILE A 333 19.81 -11.73 15.40
CA ILE A 333 20.28 -12.51 14.24
C ILE A 333 20.25 -11.62 12.99
N LYS A 334 21.25 -10.74 12.88
CA LYS A 334 21.39 -9.76 11.80
C LYS A 334 22.83 -9.63 11.33
N SER A 335 23.02 -9.22 10.07
CA SER A 335 24.30 -8.85 9.48
C SER A 335 24.24 -7.42 8.98
N THR A 336 25.32 -6.67 9.16
CA THR A 336 25.46 -5.29 8.67
C THR A 336 26.61 -5.19 7.68
N VAL A 337 26.38 -4.53 6.54
CA VAL A 337 27.38 -4.35 5.48
C VAL A 337 27.34 -2.91 5.00
N SER A 338 28.49 -2.29 4.77
CA SER A 338 28.62 -1.03 4.04
C SER A 338 28.84 -1.35 2.57
N VAL A 339 27.94 -0.89 1.70
CA VAL A 339 27.95 -1.22 0.26
C VAL A 339 28.40 -0.02 -0.58
N TYR A 340 27.94 1.18 -0.25
CA TYR A 340 28.28 2.38 -1.00
C TYR A 340 29.74 2.79 -0.79
N ALA A 341 30.47 3.03 -1.88
CA ALA A 341 31.89 3.33 -1.86
C ALA A 341 32.22 4.83 -1.73
N GLY A 342 31.21 5.71 -1.80
CA GLY A 342 31.37 7.16 -1.68
C GLY A 342 31.25 7.66 -0.24
N GLU A 343 31.43 8.97 -0.04
CA GLU A 343 31.23 9.62 1.24
C GLU A 343 29.74 9.67 1.61
N GLY A 344 29.42 9.58 2.91
CA GLY A 344 28.06 9.64 3.43
C GLY A 344 27.26 8.35 3.27
N GLY A 345 27.89 7.23 2.92
CA GLY A 345 27.23 5.92 2.85
C GLY A 345 26.79 5.40 4.22
N GLY A 346 25.58 4.87 4.28
CA GLY A 346 25.05 4.18 5.45
C GLY A 346 25.42 2.70 5.50
N THR A 347 25.11 2.03 6.62
CA THR A 347 25.20 0.58 6.75
C THR A 347 23.87 -0.07 6.40
N LEU A 348 23.91 -1.13 5.59
CA LEU A 348 22.77 -1.98 5.26
C LEU A 348 22.68 -3.09 6.31
N SER A 349 21.52 -3.24 6.94
CA SER A 349 21.27 -4.27 7.94
C SER A 349 20.30 -5.32 7.43
N PHE A 350 20.71 -6.58 7.46
CA PHE A 350 19.90 -7.74 7.10
C PHE A 350 19.45 -8.48 8.35
N SER A 351 18.20 -8.35 8.76
CA SER A 351 17.59 -9.17 9.81
C SER A 351 17.16 -10.50 9.22
N TRP A 352 17.89 -11.58 9.54
CA TRP A 352 17.69 -12.88 8.88
C TRP A 352 16.44 -13.61 9.35
N VAL A 353 16.08 -13.45 10.60
CA VAL A 353 14.93 -14.14 11.21
C VAL A 353 13.83 -13.15 11.57
N ASN A 354 14.16 -12.07 12.29
CA ASN A 354 13.17 -11.06 12.70
C ASN A 354 12.83 -10.13 11.51
N THR A 355 12.22 -10.72 10.49
CA THR A 355 11.69 -9.99 9.33
C THR A 355 10.31 -10.56 8.96
N PRO A 356 9.32 -9.71 8.65
CA PRO A 356 7.96 -10.15 8.34
C PRO A 356 7.92 -11.23 7.25
N GLY A 357 8.76 -11.14 6.23
CA GLY A 357 8.80 -12.12 5.13
C GLY A 357 9.11 -13.54 5.59
N VAL A 358 10.04 -13.73 6.53
CA VAL A 358 10.36 -15.05 7.08
C VAL A 358 9.20 -15.57 7.92
N MET A 359 8.60 -14.74 8.76
CA MET A 359 7.43 -15.12 9.58
C MET A 359 6.24 -15.55 8.71
N ILE A 360 5.99 -14.83 7.61
CA ILE A 360 4.93 -15.17 6.65
C ILE A 360 5.23 -16.50 5.95
N PHE A 361 6.47 -16.75 5.52
CA PHE A 361 6.85 -18.04 4.91
C PHE A 361 6.65 -19.21 5.86
N LEU A 362 7.10 -19.08 7.11
CA LEU A 362 6.92 -20.13 8.11
C LEU A 362 5.43 -20.40 8.38
N ALA A 363 4.63 -19.36 8.53
CA ALA A 363 3.19 -19.46 8.71
C ALA A 363 2.49 -20.08 7.50
N ALA A 364 2.91 -19.73 6.29
CA ALA A 364 2.36 -20.29 5.05
C ALA A 364 2.65 -21.79 4.91
N ILE A 365 3.88 -22.21 5.24
CA ILE A 365 4.26 -23.64 5.22
C ILE A 365 3.41 -24.42 6.21
N LEU A 366 3.36 -23.99 7.47
CA LEU A 366 2.59 -24.69 8.50
C LEU A 366 1.08 -24.66 8.23
N GLY A 367 0.54 -23.51 7.82
CA GLY A 367 -0.86 -23.37 7.45
C GLY A 367 -1.22 -24.21 6.23
N GLY A 368 -0.33 -24.26 5.23
CA GLY A 368 -0.50 -25.12 4.06
C GLY A 368 -0.54 -26.61 4.42
N LEU A 369 0.31 -27.06 5.34
CA LEU A 369 0.26 -28.44 5.86
C LEU A 369 -1.07 -28.73 6.55
N ILE A 370 -1.56 -27.81 7.37
CA ILE A 370 -2.87 -27.93 8.03
C ILE A 370 -4.00 -27.98 6.97
N GLN A 371 -3.88 -27.23 5.88
CA GLN A 371 -4.82 -27.24 4.76
C GLN A 371 -4.71 -28.49 3.88
N GLY A 372 -3.65 -29.32 4.07
CA GLY A 372 -3.45 -30.57 3.37
C GLY A 372 -2.52 -30.46 2.14
N ALA A 373 -1.78 -29.35 2.00
CA ALA A 373 -0.77 -29.22 0.95
C ALA A 373 0.45 -30.12 1.25
N THR A 374 1.02 -30.70 0.21
CA THR A 374 2.30 -31.43 0.31
C THR A 374 3.48 -30.47 0.10
N PHE A 375 4.68 -30.85 0.55
CA PHE A 375 5.90 -30.09 0.26
C PHE A 375 6.15 -29.93 -1.25
N ARG A 376 5.74 -30.90 -2.06
CA ARG A 376 5.81 -30.83 -3.53
C ARG A 376 4.88 -29.73 -4.07
N ASP A 377 3.64 -29.64 -3.56
CA ASP A 377 2.72 -28.56 -3.92
C ASP A 377 3.28 -27.20 -3.54
N MET A 378 3.83 -27.08 -2.33
CA MET A 378 4.46 -25.85 -1.86
C MET A 378 5.64 -25.42 -2.73
N GLY A 379 6.54 -26.36 -3.07
CA GLY A 379 7.65 -26.10 -3.99
C GLY A 379 7.17 -25.65 -5.37
N GLY A 380 6.15 -26.32 -5.91
CA GLY A 380 5.51 -25.93 -7.17
C GLY A 380 4.94 -24.52 -7.13
N VAL A 381 4.10 -24.21 -6.12
CA VAL A 381 3.50 -22.89 -5.94
C VAL A 381 4.57 -21.80 -5.74
N PHE A 382 5.63 -22.08 -4.99
CA PHE A 382 6.74 -21.14 -4.79
C PHE A 382 7.44 -20.80 -6.11
N LEU A 383 7.80 -21.82 -6.91
CA LEU A 383 8.43 -21.61 -8.21
C LEU A 383 7.52 -20.88 -9.20
N GLU A 384 6.22 -21.21 -9.23
CA GLU A 384 5.23 -20.50 -10.04
C GLU A 384 5.10 -19.04 -9.59
N THR A 385 5.10 -18.77 -8.29
CA THR A 385 5.07 -17.42 -7.73
C THR A 385 6.29 -16.63 -8.18
N LEU A 386 7.50 -17.17 -8.06
CA LEU A 386 8.72 -16.52 -8.54
C LEU A 386 8.68 -16.25 -10.05
N LYS A 387 8.27 -17.25 -10.86
CA LYS A 387 8.13 -17.11 -12.32
C LYS A 387 7.10 -16.06 -12.72
N LYS A 388 6.02 -15.92 -11.96
CA LYS A 388 4.97 -14.95 -12.23
C LYS A 388 5.39 -13.52 -11.87
N TYR A 389 6.11 -13.35 -10.76
CA TYR A 389 6.39 -12.03 -10.17
C TYR A 389 7.83 -11.55 -10.32
N TRP A 390 8.72 -12.26 -11.06
CA TRP A 390 10.10 -11.82 -11.28
C TRP A 390 10.21 -10.43 -11.90
N LYS A 391 9.24 -10.06 -12.77
CA LYS A 391 9.18 -8.72 -13.37
C LYS A 391 8.90 -7.64 -12.32
N THR A 392 8.08 -7.93 -11.33
CA THR A 392 7.80 -7.04 -10.19
C THR A 392 9.06 -6.87 -9.34
N ILE A 393 9.77 -7.96 -9.04
CA ILE A 393 11.05 -7.91 -8.31
C ILE A 393 12.05 -7.03 -9.05
N LEU A 394 12.23 -7.26 -10.36
CA LEU A 394 13.13 -6.45 -11.19
C LEU A 394 12.73 -4.97 -11.20
N THR A 395 11.43 -4.67 -11.28
CA THR A 395 10.91 -3.30 -11.20
C THR A 395 11.34 -2.63 -9.91
N ILE A 396 11.10 -3.28 -8.77
CA ILE A 396 11.40 -2.71 -7.44
C ILE A 396 12.91 -2.54 -7.27
N CYS A 397 13.72 -3.52 -7.65
CA CYS A 397 15.18 -3.42 -7.62
C CYS A 397 15.70 -2.24 -8.46
N SER A 398 15.18 -2.08 -9.68
CA SER A 398 15.60 -0.99 -10.58
C SER A 398 15.22 0.39 -10.04
N VAL A 399 14.01 0.53 -9.48
CA VAL A 399 13.56 1.81 -8.91
C VAL A 399 14.34 2.16 -7.65
N MET A 400 14.58 1.19 -6.75
CA MET A 400 15.39 1.40 -5.55
C MET A 400 16.83 1.76 -5.89
N ALA A 401 17.43 1.10 -6.89
CA ALA A 401 18.75 1.43 -7.39
C ALA A 401 18.81 2.87 -7.93
N ALA A 402 17.84 3.27 -8.75
CA ALA A 402 17.75 4.63 -9.27
C ALA A 402 17.58 5.66 -8.14
N ALA A 403 16.70 5.39 -7.16
CA ALA A 403 16.47 6.29 -6.03
C ALA A 403 17.75 6.50 -5.17
N LYS A 404 18.53 5.43 -4.94
CA LYS A 404 19.81 5.54 -4.23
C LYS A 404 20.84 6.36 -5.00
N ILE A 405 20.94 6.18 -6.32
CA ILE A 405 21.81 7.02 -7.17
C ILE A 405 21.35 8.47 -7.10
N MET A 406 20.05 8.75 -7.23
CA MET A 406 19.51 10.12 -7.14
C MET A 406 19.79 10.76 -5.78
N GLY A 407 19.70 9.99 -4.70
CA GLY A 407 20.02 10.47 -3.35
C GLY A 407 21.51 10.86 -3.21
N TYR A 408 22.40 9.94 -3.55
CA TYR A 408 23.85 10.16 -3.41
C TYR A 408 24.42 11.18 -4.40
N SER A 409 23.80 11.36 -5.57
CA SER A 409 24.23 12.39 -6.54
C SER A 409 23.78 13.81 -6.19
N GLY A 410 22.78 13.98 -5.31
CA GLY A 410 22.20 15.29 -4.99
C GLY A 410 21.00 15.68 -5.85
N MET A 411 20.57 14.86 -6.84
CA MET A 411 19.39 15.12 -7.68
C MET A 411 18.13 15.38 -6.85
N ILE A 412 17.90 14.59 -5.79
CA ILE A 412 16.74 14.75 -4.91
C ILE A 412 16.77 16.11 -4.21
N SER A 413 17.95 16.53 -3.75
CA SER A 413 18.15 17.84 -3.11
C SER A 413 17.86 19.00 -4.05
N ASP A 414 18.25 18.90 -5.34
CA ASP A 414 18.00 19.94 -6.33
C ASP A 414 16.52 20.05 -6.70
N ILE A 415 15.80 18.92 -6.81
CA ILE A 415 14.33 18.90 -6.94
C ILE A 415 13.67 19.58 -5.73
N ALA A 416 14.13 19.23 -4.52
CA ALA A 416 13.60 19.81 -3.27
C ALA A 416 13.79 21.33 -3.20
N LYS A 417 14.98 21.85 -3.56
CA LYS A 417 15.28 23.29 -3.60
C LYS A 417 14.30 24.04 -4.54
N PHE A 418 14.03 23.48 -5.71
CA PHE A 418 13.08 24.08 -6.65
C PHE A 418 11.65 24.09 -6.10
N LEU A 419 11.19 22.96 -5.54
CA LEU A 419 9.87 22.88 -4.93
C LEU A 419 9.69 23.87 -3.79
N VAL A 420 10.70 24.00 -2.92
CA VAL A 420 10.73 25.02 -1.84
C VAL A 420 10.57 26.43 -2.40
N ALA A 421 11.31 26.75 -3.47
CA ALA A 421 11.25 28.07 -4.09
C ALA A 421 9.87 28.42 -4.68
N VAL A 422 9.15 27.41 -5.21
CA VAL A 422 7.86 27.60 -5.88
C VAL A 422 6.68 27.52 -4.90
N THR A 423 6.69 26.56 -3.97
CA THR A 423 5.52 26.28 -3.11
C THR A 423 5.59 26.96 -1.75
N GLY A 424 6.79 27.19 -1.23
CA GLY A 424 7.01 27.77 0.09
C GLY A 424 6.23 27.01 1.17
N SER A 425 5.56 27.76 2.06
CA SER A 425 4.76 27.22 3.17
C SER A 425 3.51 26.44 2.75
N PHE A 426 3.10 26.49 1.48
CA PHE A 426 1.95 25.74 0.97
C PHE A 426 2.30 24.31 0.55
N TYR A 427 3.58 23.89 0.65
CA TYR A 427 4.02 22.55 0.27
C TYR A 427 3.20 21.40 0.89
N PRO A 428 2.78 21.43 2.17
CA PRO A 428 1.99 20.35 2.75
C PRO A 428 0.64 20.08 2.07
N LEU A 429 0.04 21.10 1.42
CA LEU A 429 -1.17 20.91 0.61
C LEU A 429 -0.91 20.04 -0.63
N ILE A 430 0.30 20.11 -1.17
CA ILE A 430 0.69 19.48 -2.44
C ILE A 430 1.35 18.12 -2.21
N ALA A 431 1.93 17.89 -1.04
CA ALA A 431 2.63 16.65 -0.71
C ALA A 431 1.80 15.37 -1.02
N PRO A 432 0.50 15.25 -0.64
CA PRO A 432 -0.32 14.11 -1.02
C PRO A 432 -0.57 13.99 -2.52
N VAL A 433 -0.63 15.11 -3.25
CA VAL A 433 -0.80 15.12 -4.71
C VAL A 433 0.41 14.48 -5.39
N ILE A 434 1.62 14.78 -4.91
CA ILE A 434 2.87 14.17 -5.42
C ILE A 434 2.84 12.66 -5.22
N GLY A 435 2.46 12.20 -4.02
CA GLY A 435 2.27 10.77 -3.74
C GLY A 435 1.22 10.13 -4.65
N ALA A 436 0.09 10.82 -4.86
CA ALA A 436 -0.98 10.33 -5.73
C ALA A 436 -0.55 10.20 -7.19
N LEU A 437 0.20 11.17 -7.71
CA LEU A 437 0.79 11.10 -9.05
C LEU A 437 1.76 9.93 -9.18
N GLY A 438 2.58 9.67 -8.16
CA GLY A 438 3.47 8.52 -8.13
C GLY A 438 2.74 7.20 -8.27
N ALA A 439 1.68 7.00 -7.51
CA ALA A 439 0.88 5.78 -7.58
C ALA A 439 0.06 5.67 -8.88
N PHE A 440 -0.46 6.78 -9.39
CA PHE A 440 -1.10 6.81 -10.71
C PHE A 440 -0.18 6.27 -11.80
N VAL A 441 1.10 6.69 -11.78
CA VAL A 441 2.10 6.32 -12.78
C VAL A 441 2.60 4.89 -12.59
N THR A 442 2.97 4.53 -11.35
CA THR A 442 3.63 3.24 -11.06
C THR A 442 2.64 2.09 -10.80
N GLY A 443 1.40 2.41 -10.46
CA GLY A 443 0.40 1.44 -9.99
C GLY A 443 0.70 0.84 -8.61
N SER A 444 1.69 1.38 -7.87
CA SER A 444 2.23 0.78 -6.66
C SER A 444 2.53 1.82 -5.57
N GLY A 445 1.98 1.62 -4.37
CA GLY A 445 2.32 2.42 -3.19
C GLY A 445 3.80 2.30 -2.83
N THR A 446 4.35 1.09 -2.84
CA THR A 446 5.76 0.82 -2.56
C THR A 446 6.70 1.56 -3.52
N SER A 447 6.46 1.45 -4.83
CA SER A 447 7.27 2.15 -5.83
C SER A 447 7.19 3.67 -5.69
N THR A 448 6.01 4.20 -5.33
CA THR A 448 5.81 5.62 -5.05
C THR A 448 6.63 6.09 -3.84
N CYS A 449 6.67 5.29 -2.78
CA CYS A 449 7.48 5.58 -1.60
C CYS A 449 8.97 5.65 -1.93
N VAL A 450 9.44 4.77 -2.82
CA VAL A 450 10.83 4.81 -3.30
C VAL A 450 11.11 6.08 -4.12
N LEU A 451 10.22 6.41 -5.05
CA LEU A 451 10.43 7.53 -5.97
C LEU A 451 10.38 8.90 -5.29
N PHE A 452 9.42 9.09 -4.40
CA PHE A 452 9.12 10.41 -3.84
C PHE A 452 9.36 10.55 -2.34
N GLY A 453 9.62 9.44 -1.61
CA GLY A 453 9.83 9.49 -0.17
C GLY A 453 11.00 10.40 0.21
N GLY A 454 12.16 10.22 -0.42
CA GLY A 454 13.34 11.06 -0.22
C GLY A 454 13.06 12.52 -0.57
N LEU A 455 12.37 12.79 -1.68
CA LEU A 455 11.97 14.13 -2.09
C LEU A 455 11.11 14.82 -1.02
N GLN A 456 10.11 14.13 -0.48
CA GLN A 456 9.23 14.67 0.57
C GLN A 456 10.02 15.04 1.83
N SER A 457 10.93 14.16 2.24
CA SER A 457 11.76 14.35 3.43
C SER A 457 12.74 15.53 3.26
N GLU A 458 13.44 15.59 2.13
CA GLU A 458 14.38 16.68 1.80
C GLU A 458 13.67 18.05 1.70
N THR A 459 12.49 18.08 1.03
CA THR A 459 11.71 19.31 0.90
C THR A 459 11.19 19.78 2.27
N ALA A 460 10.74 18.84 3.11
CA ALA A 460 10.32 19.15 4.47
C ALA A 460 11.45 19.76 5.30
N ALA A 461 12.63 19.15 5.28
CA ALA A 461 13.82 19.64 5.97
C ALA A 461 14.22 21.05 5.51
N ALA A 462 14.09 21.34 4.22
CA ALA A 462 14.38 22.66 3.65
C ALA A 462 13.36 23.75 4.03
N LEU A 463 12.13 23.35 4.39
CA LEU A 463 11.05 24.24 4.83
C LEU A 463 10.91 24.34 6.35
N ASP A 464 11.79 23.69 7.14
CA ASP A 464 11.68 23.52 8.60
C ASP A 464 10.36 22.85 9.03
N LEU A 465 9.87 21.92 8.19
CA LEU A 465 8.71 21.06 8.47
C LEU A 465 9.18 19.71 9.01
N ASN A 466 8.29 18.97 9.66
CA ASN A 466 8.58 17.61 10.10
C ASN A 466 8.73 16.65 8.90
N PRO A 467 9.93 16.08 8.65
CA PRO A 467 10.15 15.18 7.51
C PRO A 467 9.31 13.90 7.58
N THR A 468 9.06 13.39 8.80
CA THR A 468 8.23 12.19 9.02
C THR A 468 6.78 12.45 8.61
N TRP A 469 6.24 13.64 8.94
CA TRP A 469 4.90 14.04 8.56
C TRP A 469 4.74 14.16 7.04
N MET A 470 5.72 14.76 6.36
CA MET A 470 5.68 14.89 4.90
C MET A 470 5.91 13.55 4.18
N ALA A 471 6.76 12.69 4.73
CA ALA A 471 6.89 11.31 4.24
C ALA A 471 5.58 10.54 4.39
N ALA A 472 4.88 10.68 5.53
CA ALA A 472 3.57 10.09 5.75
C ALA A 472 2.53 10.61 4.74
N ALA A 473 2.55 11.92 4.42
CA ALA A 473 1.71 12.50 3.37
C ALA A 473 1.93 11.86 1.99
N ASN A 474 3.17 11.48 1.67
CA ASN A 474 3.49 10.79 0.42
C ASN A 474 2.80 9.43 0.30
N VAL A 475 2.93 8.57 1.30
CA VAL A 475 2.37 7.21 1.23
C VAL A 475 0.85 7.24 1.30
N MET A 476 0.27 8.19 2.05
CA MET A 476 -1.17 8.42 2.03
C MET A 476 -1.63 8.87 0.65
N GLY A 477 -0.97 9.84 0.03
CA GLY A 477 -1.23 10.27 -1.34
C GLY A 477 -1.14 9.09 -2.32
N ALA A 478 -0.14 8.22 -2.15
CA ALA A 478 0.02 7.02 -2.96
C ALA A 478 -1.21 6.09 -2.85
N GLY A 479 -1.75 5.88 -1.65
CA GLY A 479 -2.99 5.13 -1.46
C GLY A 479 -4.16 5.72 -2.24
N ILE A 480 -4.33 7.04 -2.16
CA ILE A 480 -5.38 7.76 -2.90
C ILE A 480 -5.18 7.63 -4.42
N GLY A 481 -3.94 7.77 -4.90
CA GLY A 481 -3.60 7.64 -6.31
C GLY A 481 -3.88 6.26 -6.90
N LYS A 482 -3.85 5.19 -6.08
CA LYS A 482 -4.24 3.84 -6.50
C LYS A 482 -5.69 3.75 -6.99
N MET A 483 -6.59 4.60 -6.50
CA MET A 483 -7.98 4.63 -6.98
C MET A 483 -8.07 4.85 -8.50
N ILE A 484 -7.21 5.71 -9.04
CA ILE A 484 -7.24 6.15 -10.44
C ILE A 484 -6.14 5.51 -11.28
N CYS A 485 -5.27 4.68 -10.71
CA CYS A 485 -4.18 4.08 -11.47
C CYS A 485 -4.73 3.11 -12.52
N PRO A 486 -4.22 3.17 -13.78
CA PRO A 486 -4.69 2.32 -14.87
C PRO A 486 -4.60 0.82 -14.56
N GLN A 487 -3.56 0.40 -13.84
CA GLN A 487 -3.36 -0.99 -13.45
C GLN A 487 -4.45 -1.47 -12.48
N GLY A 488 -4.76 -0.70 -11.42
CA GLY A 488 -5.80 -1.04 -10.45
C GLY A 488 -7.18 -1.11 -11.09
N ILE A 489 -7.48 -0.16 -11.99
CA ILE A 489 -8.73 -0.12 -12.75
C ILE A 489 -8.85 -1.33 -13.69
N ALA A 490 -7.78 -1.69 -14.41
CA ALA A 490 -7.78 -2.86 -15.29
C ALA A 490 -7.97 -4.18 -14.52
N ILE A 491 -7.33 -4.32 -13.33
CA ILE A 491 -7.54 -5.46 -12.42
C ILE A 491 -9.01 -5.52 -11.99
N GLY A 492 -9.59 -4.39 -11.58
CA GLY A 492 -10.99 -4.30 -11.20
C GLY A 492 -11.96 -4.66 -12.35
N ALA A 493 -11.73 -4.11 -13.53
CA ALA A 493 -12.53 -4.41 -14.73
C ALA A 493 -12.46 -5.91 -15.10
N GLY A 494 -11.26 -6.50 -15.05
CA GLY A 494 -11.03 -7.92 -15.28
C GLY A 494 -11.76 -8.81 -14.25
N ALA A 495 -11.74 -8.42 -12.98
CA ALA A 495 -12.35 -9.16 -11.88
C ALA A 495 -13.87 -9.31 -12.02
N ILE A 496 -14.53 -8.34 -12.64
CA ILE A 496 -15.99 -8.35 -12.91
C ILE A 496 -16.33 -8.75 -14.37
N SER A 497 -15.35 -9.26 -15.13
CA SER A 497 -15.51 -9.66 -16.53
C SER A 497 -16.02 -8.53 -17.45
N GLN A 498 -15.69 -7.27 -17.14
CA GLN A 498 -16.05 -6.09 -17.95
C GLN A 498 -14.80 -5.38 -18.51
N VAL A 499 -13.92 -6.15 -19.14
CA VAL A 499 -12.74 -5.62 -19.85
C VAL A 499 -13.23 -4.64 -20.93
N GLY A 500 -12.57 -3.47 -21.01
CA GLY A 500 -12.98 -2.35 -21.89
C GLY A 500 -13.85 -1.29 -21.19
N SER A 501 -14.26 -1.52 -19.93
CA SER A 501 -15.00 -0.52 -19.14
C SER A 501 -14.12 0.42 -18.31
N GLU A 502 -12.80 0.36 -18.49
CA GLU A 502 -11.80 1.08 -17.67
C GLU A 502 -12.06 2.58 -17.66
N SER A 503 -12.39 3.18 -18.79
CA SER A 503 -12.70 4.61 -18.89
C SER A 503 -13.93 5.02 -18.07
N LYS A 504 -14.95 4.14 -18.00
CA LYS A 504 -16.17 4.38 -17.21
C LYS A 504 -15.86 4.28 -15.71
N ILE A 505 -15.04 3.31 -15.31
CA ILE A 505 -14.57 3.16 -13.92
C ILE A 505 -13.78 4.40 -13.52
N LEU A 506 -12.79 4.81 -14.34
CA LEU A 506 -11.98 6.00 -14.09
C LEU A 506 -12.84 7.26 -13.91
N SER A 507 -13.76 7.51 -14.83
CA SER A 507 -14.67 8.67 -14.75
C SER A 507 -15.50 8.70 -13.46
N LYS A 508 -15.98 7.54 -12.99
CA LYS A 508 -16.79 7.46 -11.77
C LYS A 508 -15.95 7.56 -10.50
N VAL A 509 -14.74 7.00 -10.48
CA VAL A 509 -13.87 7.02 -9.29
C VAL A 509 -13.20 8.37 -9.11
N PHE A 510 -13.02 9.15 -10.17
CA PHE A 510 -12.27 10.41 -10.18
C PHE A 510 -12.82 11.45 -9.20
N LYS A 511 -14.14 11.51 -9.00
CA LYS A 511 -14.76 12.41 -7.99
C LYS A 511 -14.36 12.07 -6.56
N TYR A 512 -14.23 10.78 -6.22
CA TYR A 512 -13.77 10.33 -4.91
C TYR A 512 -12.28 10.60 -4.73
N PHE A 513 -11.50 10.39 -5.79
CA PHE A 513 -10.09 10.76 -5.82
C PHE A 513 -9.89 12.24 -5.50
N LEU A 514 -10.61 13.15 -6.19
CA LEU A 514 -10.52 14.58 -5.91
C LEU A 514 -10.91 14.92 -4.48
N LEU A 515 -12.00 14.34 -3.98
CA LEU A 515 -12.44 14.55 -2.60
C LEU A 515 -11.34 14.12 -1.61
N PHE A 516 -10.80 12.93 -1.77
CA PHE A 516 -9.80 12.39 -0.84
C PHE A 516 -8.47 13.15 -0.91
N VAL A 517 -7.99 13.51 -2.10
CA VAL A 517 -6.73 14.24 -2.23
C VAL A 517 -6.82 15.66 -1.66
N VAL A 518 -7.95 16.33 -1.85
CA VAL A 518 -8.16 17.67 -1.27
C VAL A 518 -8.25 17.60 0.25
N LEU A 519 -9.06 16.69 0.80
CA LEU A 519 -9.15 16.50 2.26
C LEU A 519 -7.78 16.15 2.86
N SER A 520 -7.02 15.31 2.21
CA SER A 520 -5.67 14.93 2.63
C SER A 520 -4.72 16.12 2.65
N GLY A 521 -4.75 16.95 1.59
CA GLY A 521 -3.94 18.17 1.52
C GLY A 521 -4.26 19.12 2.69
N VAL A 522 -5.56 19.31 2.97
CA VAL A 522 -6.00 20.14 4.09
C VAL A 522 -5.54 19.58 5.44
N ILE A 523 -5.67 18.25 5.65
CA ILE A 523 -5.21 17.59 6.88
C ILE A 523 -3.69 17.73 7.03
N CYS A 524 -2.93 17.48 5.96
CA CYS A 524 -1.48 17.61 5.99
C CYS A 524 -1.03 19.04 6.29
N TYR A 525 -1.69 20.03 5.70
CA TYR A 525 -1.40 21.44 5.95
C TYR A 525 -1.76 21.86 7.38
N ALA A 526 -2.93 21.45 7.87
CA ALA A 526 -3.35 21.71 9.24
C ALA A 526 -2.37 21.07 10.26
N GLY A 527 -1.96 19.82 10.04
CA GLY A 527 -0.97 19.15 10.89
C GLY A 527 0.38 19.86 10.87
N ALA A 528 0.85 20.28 9.70
CA ALA A 528 2.09 21.06 9.60
C ALA A 528 2.04 22.40 10.34
N LEU A 529 0.87 23.09 10.35
CA LEU A 529 0.66 24.31 11.16
C LEU A 529 0.66 24.04 12.67
N LEU A 530 0.26 22.84 13.09
CA LEU A 530 0.29 22.41 14.48
C LEU A 530 1.68 21.86 14.91
N GLY A 531 2.65 21.83 14.01
CA GLY A 531 4.00 21.33 14.29
C GLY A 531 4.13 19.81 14.34
N LEU A 532 3.16 19.07 13.78
CA LEU A 532 3.17 17.60 13.70
C LEU A 532 4.16 17.11 12.66
#